data_a18e00a4c5f32767c9444178dee215dc
#
_entry.id   a18e00a4c5f32767c9444178dee215dc
#
_cell.length_a   1.000
_cell.length_b   1.000
_cell.length_c   1.000
_cell.angle_alpha   90.00
_cell.angle_beta   90.00
_cell.angle_gamma   90.00
#
_symmetry.space_group_name_H-M   'P 1'
#
loop_
_entity.id
_entity.type
_entity.pdbx_description
1 polymer ?
#
loop_
_entity_poly.entity_id
_entity_poly.type
_entity_poly.pdbx_seq_one_letter_code
_entity_poly.pdbx_strand_id
1 'polypeptide(L)' 'SKWLNKTEGMLKRFYGQPDKVEFLKNRNRNYLYISKKYKIKCERKFEINPRNMVVGFSSKNCF' A
#
# COMPACT_ATOMS: atom_id res chain seq x y z
N SER A 1 11.47 6.41 -2.95
CA SER A 1 10.33 6.52 -2.08
C SER A 1 10.69 6.24 -0.63
N LYS A 2 10.07 6.95 0.28
CA LYS A 2 10.29 6.75 1.71
C LYS A 2 9.80 5.38 2.20
N TRP A 3 8.97 4.72 1.42
CA TRP A 3 8.38 3.45 1.81
C TRP A 3 9.12 2.24 1.27
N LEU A 4 10.05 2.44 0.34
CA LEU A 4 10.84 1.33 -0.15
C LEU A 4 11.73 0.78 0.97
N ASN A 5 11.88 -0.52 1.02
CA ASN A 5 12.65 -1.24 2.05
C ASN A 5 12.02 -1.19 3.45
N LYS A 6 10.77 -0.75 3.57
CA LYS A 6 10.04 -0.85 4.83
C LYS A 6 9.33 -2.20 4.91
N THR A 7 9.05 -2.66 6.12
CA THR A 7 8.37 -3.94 6.31
C THR A 7 6.86 -3.75 6.30
N GLU A 8 6.14 -4.85 6.05
CA GLU A 8 4.69 -4.85 6.13
C GLU A 8 4.21 -4.41 7.52
N GLY A 9 4.89 -4.85 8.56
CA GLY A 9 4.54 -4.47 9.92
C GLY A 9 4.59 -2.98 10.15
N MET A 10 5.59 -2.31 9.58
CA MET A 10 5.69 -0.86 9.69
C MET A 10 4.56 -0.17 8.92
N LEU A 11 4.20 -0.69 7.77
CA LEU A 11 3.10 -0.14 6.98
C LEU A 11 1.79 -0.22 7.75
N LYS A 12 1.49 -1.38 8.33
CA LYS A 12 0.27 -1.56 9.12
C LYS A 12 0.26 -0.69 10.36
N ARG A 13 1.42 -0.38 10.90
CA ARG A 13 1.54 0.47 12.06
C ARG A 13 1.18 1.92 11.75
N PHE A 14 1.52 2.39 10.54
CA PHE A 14 1.24 3.75 10.13
C PHE A 14 -0.17 3.92 9.58
N TYR A 15 -0.61 2.98 8.75
CA TYR A 15 -1.88 3.11 8.04
C TYR A 15 -2.96 2.18 8.58
N GLY A 16 -2.61 1.21 9.41
CA GLY A 16 -3.57 0.22 9.89
C GLY A 16 -3.84 -0.84 8.85
N GLN A 17 -5.04 -1.40 8.89
CA GLN A 17 -5.44 -2.44 7.95
C GLN A 17 -5.73 -1.83 6.58
N PRO A 18 -5.31 -2.47 5.49
CA PRO A 18 -5.65 -1.98 4.16
C PRO A 18 -7.13 -2.19 3.86
N ASP A 19 -7.66 -1.32 3.01
CA ASP A 19 -9.04 -1.45 2.57
C ASP A 19 -9.21 -2.66 1.66
N LYS A 20 -8.17 -2.97 0.89
CA LYS A 20 -8.21 -4.09 -0.03
C LYS A 20 -6.82 -4.69 -0.18
N VAL A 21 -6.77 -5.99 -0.37
CA VAL A 21 -5.52 -6.71 -0.64
C VAL A 21 -5.68 -7.45 -1.96
N GLU A 22 -4.72 -7.27 -2.86
CA GLU A 22 -4.69 -7.96 -4.14
C GLU A 22 -3.47 -8.88 -4.18
N PHE A 23 -3.69 -10.11 -4.61
CA PHE A 23 -2.61 -11.09 -4.76
C PHE A 23 -2.17 -11.12 -6.21
N LEU A 24 -0.88 -10.99 -6.42
CA LEU A 24 -0.29 -10.99 -7.75
C LEU A 24 0.26 -12.37 -8.11
N LYS A 25 0.44 -12.60 -9.42
CA LYS A 25 0.94 -13.89 -9.90
C LYS A 25 2.38 -14.19 -9.46
N ASN A 26 3.16 -13.16 -9.20
CA ASN A 26 4.55 -13.30 -8.79
C ASN A 26 4.71 -13.42 -7.27
N ARG A 27 3.62 -13.80 -6.57
CA ARG A 27 3.56 -13.94 -5.12
C ARG A 27 3.62 -12.63 -4.35
N ASN A 28 3.71 -11.51 -5.04
CA ASN A 28 3.63 -10.21 -4.39
C ASN A 28 2.18 -9.88 -4.06
N ARG A 29 2.00 -8.95 -3.13
CA ARG A 29 0.66 -8.49 -2.71
C ARG A 29 0.61 -6.99 -2.85
N ASN A 30 -0.55 -6.49 -3.23
CA ASN A 30 -0.81 -5.05 -3.24
C ASN A 30 -1.78 -4.72 -2.13
N TYR A 31 -1.36 -3.84 -1.22
CA TYR A 31 -2.23 -3.32 -0.17
C TYR A 31 -2.77 -1.98 -0.64
N LEU A 32 -4.09 -1.91 -0.73
CA LEU A 32 -4.77 -0.70 -1.18
C LEU A 32 -5.37 0.03 0.00
N TYR A 33 -4.98 1.29 0.15
CA TYR A 33 -5.52 2.18 1.16
C TYR A 33 -6.29 3.29 0.48
N ILE A 34 -7.57 3.36 0.75
CA ILE A 34 -8.46 4.32 0.12
C ILE A 34 -8.88 5.35 1.15
N SER A 35 -8.72 6.62 0.80
CA SER A 35 -9.06 7.72 1.67
C SER A 35 -9.91 8.72 0.90
N LYS A 36 -11.03 9.13 1.47
CA LYS A 36 -11.89 10.16 0.87
C LYS A 36 -11.70 11.46 1.60
N LYS A 37 -11.44 12.52 0.86
CA LYS A 37 -11.31 13.87 1.43
C LYS A 37 -11.90 14.87 0.43
N TYR A 38 -12.89 15.63 0.86
CA TYR A 38 -13.52 16.66 0.04
C TYR A 38 -14.02 16.15 -1.31
N LYS A 39 -14.71 15.04 -1.34
CA LYS A 39 -15.21 14.42 -2.57
C LYS A 39 -14.09 13.83 -3.46
N ILE A 40 -12.85 13.90 -3.02
CA ILE A 40 -11.74 13.32 -3.77
C ILE A 40 -11.33 12.01 -3.11
N LYS A 41 -11.23 10.98 -3.92
CA LYS A 41 -10.84 9.66 -3.46
C LYS A 41 -9.35 9.45 -3.73
N CYS A 42 -8.57 9.37 -2.68
CA CYS A 42 -7.13 9.11 -2.77
C CYS A 42 -6.88 7.61 -2.63
N GLU A 43 -6.20 7.02 -3.57
CA GLU A 43 -5.82 5.62 -3.52
C GLU A 43 -4.31 5.49 -3.40
N ARG A 44 -3.87 4.76 -2.39
CA ARG A 44 -2.45 4.45 -2.20
C ARG A 44 -2.27 2.96 -2.28
N LYS A 45 -1.31 2.54 -3.10
CA LYS A 45 -1.05 1.13 -3.31
C LYS A 45 0.39 0.82 -2.93
N PHE A 46 0.58 -0.16 -2.08
CA PHE A 46 1.89 -0.62 -1.66
C PHE A 46 2.09 -2.05 -2.13
N GLU A 47 3.13 -2.29 -2.89
CA GLU A 47 3.46 -3.64 -3.32
C GLU A 47 4.36 -4.29 -2.27
N ILE A 48 3.93 -5.45 -1.78
CA ILE A 48 4.63 -6.20 -0.74
C ILE A 48 5.13 -7.51 -1.34
N ASN A 49 6.41 -7.80 -1.16
CA ASN A 49 6.98 -9.06 -1.66
C ASN A 49 6.72 -10.21 -0.67
N PRO A 50 7.03 -11.48 -1.05
CA PRO A 50 6.82 -12.62 -0.15
C PRO A 50 7.63 -12.55 1.14
N ARG A 51 8.62 -11.67 1.22
CA ARG A 51 9.42 -11.46 2.42
C ARG A 51 8.81 -10.41 3.35
N ASN A 52 7.59 -9.94 3.05
CA ASN A 52 6.89 -8.93 3.83
C ASN A 52 7.60 -7.58 3.82
N MET A 53 8.18 -7.22 2.70
CA MET A 53 8.83 -5.91 2.54
C MET A 53 8.17 -5.12 1.43
N VAL A 54 8.08 -3.81 1.62
CA VAL A 54 7.53 -2.91 0.61
C VAL A 54 8.56 -2.74 -0.50
N VAL A 55 8.20 -3.14 -1.72
CA VAL A 55 9.09 -3.03 -2.87
C VAL A 55 8.57 -2.06 -3.92
N GLY A 56 7.35 -1.56 -3.76
CA GLY A 56 6.78 -0.59 -4.68
C GLY A 56 5.73 0.27 -4.00
N PHE A 57 5.55 1.46 -4.51
CA PHE A 57 4.56 2.39 -4.00
C PHE A 57 3.95 3.17 -5.15
N SER A 58 2.65 3.36 -5.10
CA SER A 58 1.94 4.10 -6.10
C SER A 58 0.78 4.84 -5.44
N SER A 59 0.48 6.03 -5.91
CA SER A 59 -0.66 6.79 -5.41
C SER A 59 -1.42 7.39 -6.57
N LYS A 60 -2.72 7.55 -6.37
CA LYS A 60 -3.60 8.10 -7.38
C LYS A 60 -4.55 9.08 -6.74
N ASN A 61 -4.67 10.27 -7.34
CA ASN A 61 -5.54 11.34 -6.85
C ASN A 61 -5.21 11.76 -5.41
N CYS A 62 -3.97 11.60 -5.01
CA CYS A 62 -3.48 12.06 -3.70
C CYS A 62 -2.70 13.35 -3.85
N PHE A 63 -2.85 14.21 -2.89
CA PHE A 63 -2.16 15.50 -2.87
C PHE A 63 -0.97 15.48 -1.94
#